data_bbf06084c0ae1dabf35126be54d121b5
#
_entry.id   bbf06084c0ae1dabf35126be54d121b5
#
_cell.length_a   1.000
_cell.length_b   1.000
_cell.length_c   1.000
_cell.angle_alpha   90.00
_cell.angle_beta   90.00
_cell.angle_gamma   90.00
#
_symmetry.space_group_name_H-M   'P 1'
#
loop_
_entity.id
_entity.type
_entity.pdbx_description
1 polymer ?
#
loop_
_entity_poly.entity_id
_entity_poly.type
_entity_poly.pdbx_seq_one_letter_code
_entity_poly.pdbx_strand_id
1 'polypeptide(L)'
;RLCASEDIKLERVGLLPYAVAESTEQLAYALAEYRKWPEHPYIQDKCLVSAGIVAHYAQELCQPLNLTIFWNGRGEDGKPKNTRIHENIDGLIQNLELKPAIIAADLKPEAVDSLMGAVVETMSGSRKHIEQALALEKFLKKGVDYKSEEAVQEFTIQQARAAAEFTATLYLTAWKQSASIKLPGWIDRGKMDHFGRP
;
A
#
# COMPACT_ATOMS: atom_id res chain seq x y z
N ARG A 1 -5.67 -14.67 20.36
CA ARG A 1 -5.62 -14.62 21.85
C ARG A 1 -5.79 -13.19 22.35
N LEU A 2 -4.99 -12.21 21.87
CA LEU A 2 -5.06 -10.81 22.33
C LEU A 2 -6.44 -10.18 22.07
N CYS A 3 -7.01 -10.36 20.87
CA CYS A 3 -8.35 -9.82 20.56
C CYS A 3 -9.43 -10.41 21.48
N ALA A 4 -9.32 -11.69 21.82
CA ALA A 4 -10.27 -12.34 22.72
C ALA A 4 -10.12 -11.87 24.18
N SER A 5 -8.91 -11.53 24.63
CA SER A 5 -8.69 -10.98 25.98
C SER A 5 -9.24 -9.55 26.12
N GLU A 6 -9.32 -8.81 25.02
CA GLU A 6 -9.81 -7.42 24.97
C GLU A 6 -11.26 -7.30 24.48
N ASP A 7 -11.96 -8.44 24.29
CA ASP A 7 -13.32 -8.51 23.72
C ASP A 7 -13.46 -7.80 22.37
N ILE A 8 -12.38 -7.85 21.57
CA ILE A 8 -12.33 -7.22 20.24
C ILE A 8 -12.63 -8.27 19.18
N LYS A 9 -13.61 -8.01 18.33
CA LYS A 9 -13.87 -8.85 17.15
C LYS A 9 -12.75 -8.68 16.13
N LEU A 10 -12.26 -9.79 15.58
CA LEU A 10 -11.17 -9.81 14.59
C LEU A 10 -11.47 -8.92 13.39
N GLU A 11 -12.73 -8.87 12.95
CA GLU A 11 -13.17 -8.05 11.81
C GLU A 11 -13.02 -6.54 12.07
N ARG A 12 -12.88 -6.13 13.33
CA ARG A 12 -12.65 -4.73 13.71
C ARG A 12 -11.18 -4.33 13.78
N VAL A 13 -10.27 -5.31 13.79
CA VAL A 13 -8.83 -5.06 13.85
C VAL A 13 -8.25 -4.73 12.47
N GLY A 14 -8.96 -5.17 11.43
CA GLY A 14 -8.50 -5.04 10.04
C GLY A 14 -7.51 -6.14 9.64
N LEU A 15 -7.46 -6.43 8.35
CA LEU A 15 -6.62 -7.49 7.76
C LEU A 15 -5.56 -6.91 6.82
N LEU A 16 -5.42 -5.59 6.75
CA LEU A 16 -4.55 -4.90 5.80
C LEU A 16 -3.09 -5.42 5.84
N PRO A 17 -2.43 -5.63 7.00
CA PRO A 17 -1.07 -6.17 7.03
C PRO A 17 -0.94 -7.55 6.36
N TYR A 18 -1.96 -8.40 6.54
CA TYR A 18 -2.00 -9.72 5.92
C TYR A 18 -2.29 -9.63 4.42
N ALA A 19 -3.16 -8.70 4.00
CA ALA A 19 -3.46 -8.47 2.58
C ALA A 19 -2.22 -7.97 1.83
N VAL A 20 -1.40 -7.09 2.43
CA VAL A 20 -0.11 -6.68 1.87
C VAL A 20 0.83 -7.86 1.69
N ALA A 21 0.99 -8.70 2.71
CA ALA A 21 1.87 -9.86 2.63
C ALA A 21 1.39 -10.87 1.58
N GLU A 22 0.11 -11.26 1.64
CA GLU A 22 -0.50 -12.20 0.71
C GLU A 22 -0.41 -11.72 -0.74
N SER A 23 -0.76 -10.46 -1.02
CA SER A 23 -0.68 -9.92 -2.38
C SER A 23 0.75 -9.87 -2.91
N THR A 24 1.74 -9.61 -2.05
CA THR A 24 3.16 -9.65 -2.41
C THR A 24 3.61 -11.07 -2.77
N GLU A 25 3.18 -12.07 -2.01
CA GLU A 25 3.44 -13.48 -2.32
C GLU A 25 2.75 -13.89 -3.64
N GLN A 26 1.51 -13.46 -3.86
CA GLN A 26 0.81 -13.70 -5.13
C GLN A 26 1.54 -13.08 -6.33
N LEU A 27 2.07 -11.86 -6.17
CA LEU A 27 2.94 -11.24 -7.18
C LEU A 27 4.20 -12.07 -7.41
N ALA A 28 4.84 -12.60 -6.35
CA ALA A 28 6.02 -13.46 -6.50
C ALA A 28 5.71 -14.74 -7.31
N TYR A 29 4.55 -15.35 -7.09
CA TYR A 29 4.09 -16.47 -7.91
C TYR A 29 3.84 -16.08 -9.38
N ALA A 30 3.20 -14.94 -9.63
CA ALA A 30 2.99 -14.45 -11.01
C ALA A 30 4.34 -14.19 -11.71
N LEU A 31 5.30 -13.60 -11.00
CA LEU A 31 6.65 -13.36 -11.50
C LEU A 31 7.45 -14.66 -11.71
N ALA A 32 7.20 -15.71 -10.92
CA ALA A 32 7.79 -17.03 -11.16
C ALA A 32 7.28 -17.67 -12.45
N GLU A 33 5.98 -17.53 -12.74
CA GLU A 33 5.43 -17.92 -14.06
C GLU A 33 6.06 -17.08 -15.18
N TYR A 34 6.18 -15.76 -14.99
CA TYR A 34 6.80 -14.86 -15.96
C TYR A 34 8.26 -15.24 -16.27
N ARG A 35 9.05 -15.62 -15.26
CA ARG A 35 10.44 -16.11 -15.50
C ARG A 35 10.49 -17.33 -16.41
N LYS A 36 9.47 -18.16 -16.38
CA LYS A 36 9.40 -19.39 -17.21
C LYS A 36 8.80 -19.13 -18.59
N TRP A 37 7.82 -18.21 -18.68
CA TRP A 37 7.09 -17.92 -19.91
C TRP A 37 6.93 -16.39 -20.11
N PRO A 38 8.04 -15.65 -20.34
CA PRO A 38 8.02 -14.19 -20.36
C PRO A 38 7.20 -13.59 -21.51
N GLU A 39 7.08 -14.33 -22.62
CA GLU A 39 6.33 -13.87 -23.80
C GLU A 39 4.83 -14.21 -23.76
N HIS A 40 4.37 -14.84 -22.67
CA HIS A 40 2.97 -15.23 -22.57
C HIS A 40 2.10 -14.04 -22.12
N PRO A 41 1.18 -13.51 -22.95
CA PRO A 41 0.48 -12.25 -22.70
C PRO A 41 -0.36 -12.28 -21.42
N TYR A 42 -1.08 -13.37 -21.14
CA TYR A 42 -1.89 -13.49 -19.93
C TYR A 42 -1.05 -13.55 -18.64
N ILE A 43 0.21 -14.01 -18.74
CA ILE A 43 1.12 -13.98 -17.58
C ILE A 43 1.60 -12.56 -17.35
N GLN A 44 1.89 -11.81 -18.42
CA GLN A 44 2.22 -10.38 -18.31
C GLN A 44 1.06 -9.60 -17.68
N ASP A 45 -0.17 -9.81 -18.18
CA ASP A 45 -1.38 -9.18 -17.59
C ASP A 45 -1.57 -9.57 -16.12
N LYS A 46 -1.38 -10.86 -15.78
CA LYS A 46 -1.43 -11.34 -14.40
C LYS A 46 -0.41 -10.61 -13.50
N CYS A 47 0.81 -10.43 -13.98
CA CYS A 47 1.84 -9.69 -13.23
C CYS A 47 1.43 -8.23 -13.00
N LEU A 48 0.88 -7.56 -14.03
CA LEU A 48 0.41 -6.17 -13.94
C LEU A 48 -0.74 -6.02 -12.94
N VAL A 49 -1.73 -6.91 -13.02
CA VAL A 49 -2.87 -6.90 -12.08
C VAL A 49 -2.39 -7.16 -10.65
N SER A 50 -1.53 -8.17 -10.44
CA SER A 50 -0.99 -8.49 -9.12
C SER A 50 -0.15 -7.33 -8.57
N ALA A 51 0.66 -6.68 -9.40
CA ALA A 51 1.43 -5.49 -9.01
C ALA A 51 0.51 -4.32 -8.61
N GLY A 52 -0.58 -4.10 -9.35
CA GLY A 52 -1.58 -3.09 -9.00
C GLY A 52 -2.23 -3.34 -7.63
N ILE A 53 -2.55 -4.59 -7.32
CA ILE A 53 -3.12 -4.99 -6.01
C ILE A 53 -2.10 -4.75 -4.88
N VAL A 54 -0.83 -5.14 -5.08
CA VAL A 54 0.25 -4.86 -4.11
C VAL A 54 0.38 -3.36 -3.89
N ALA A 55 0.41 -2.55 -4.96
CA ALA A 55 0.52 -1.09 -4.86
C ALA A 55 -0.63 -0.51 -4.05
N HIS A 56 -1.86 -0.94 -4.32
CA HIS A 56 -3.04 -0.47 -3.58
C HIS A 56 -2.89 -0.72 -2.07
N TYR A 57 -2.67 -1.97 -1.66
CA TYR A 57 -2.57 -2.29 -0.23
C TYR A 57 -1.33 -1.68 0.44
N ALA A 58 -0.21 -1.56 -0.27
CA ALA A 58 0.98 -0.89 0.25
C ALA A 58 0.72 0.60 0.55
N GLN A 59 0.01 1.29 -0.34
CA GLN A 59 -0.34 2.70 -0.18
C GLN A 59 -1.36 2.89 0.94
N GLU A 60 -2.35 2.01 1.06
CA GLU A 60 -3.31 1.99 2.17
C GLU A 60 -2.60 1.83 3.53
N LEU A 61 -1.55 0.99 3.60
CA LEU A 61 -0.77 0.82 4.83
C LEU A 61 0.04 2.07 5.20
N CYS A 62 0.44 2.86 4.22
CA CYS A 62 1.16 4.11 4.41
C CYS A 62 0.23 5.30 4.72
N GLN A 63 -1.11 5.15 4.58
CA GLN A 63 -2.06 6.17 4.97
C GLN A 63 -2.30 6.11 6.48
N PRO A 64 -1.85 7.12 7.29
CA PRO A 64 -1.93 7.04 8.75
C PRO A 64 -3.34 6.85 9.30
N LEU A 65 -4.35 7.42 8.63
CA LEU A 65 -5.73 7.34 9.08
C LEU A 65 -6.33 5.94 8.96
N ASN A 66 -5.79 5.08 8.11
CA ASN A 66 -6.18 3.66 8.05
C ASN A 66 -5.74 2.86 9.29
N LEU A 67 -4.89 3.44 10.13
CA LEU A 67 -4.29 2.77 11.27
C LEU A 67 -4.83 3.28 12.63
N THR A 68 -5.97 3.96 12.62
CA THR A 68 -6.59 4.53 13.81
C THR A 68 -8.12 4.40 13.78
N ILE A 69 -8.72 4.37 15.00
CA ILE A 69 -10.19 4.47 15.13
C ILE A 69 -10.72 5.85 14.71
N PHE A 70 -9.86 6.86 14.64
CA PHE A 70 -10.17 8.23 14.20
C PHE A 70 -10.02 8.41 12.69
N TRP A 71 -10.16 7.35 11.93
CA TRP A 71 -9.88 7.30 10.49
C TRP A 71 -10.56 8.43 9.68
N ASN A 72 -11.70 8.91 10.11
CA ASN A 72 -12.42 10.00 9.43
C ASN A 72 -12.59 11.26 10.28
N GLY A 73 -11.80 11.39 11.33
CA GLY A 73 -11.72 12.56 12.20
C GLY A 73 -11.96 12.27 13.67
N ARG A 74 -11.62 13.26 14.50
CA ARG A 74 -11.75 13.22 15.95
C ARG A 74 -12.52 14.45 16.43
N GLY A 75 -13.58 14.24 17.25
CA GLY A 75 -14.34 15.30 17.87
C GLY A 75 -13.59 15.95 19.04
N GLU A 76 -14.07 17.10 19.50
CA GLU A 76 -13.55 17.82 20.66
C GLU A 76 -13.69 17.00 21.97
N ASP A 77 -14.68 16.10 21.99
CA ASP A 77 -14.90 15.14 23.09
C ASP A 77 -13.94 13.93 23.05
N GLY A 78 -12.99 13.92 22.10
CA GLY A 78 -12.02 12.82 21.92
C GLY A 78 -12.60 11.57 21.27
N LYS A 79 -13.83 11.60 20.75
CA LYS A 79 -14.47 10.45 20.09
C LYS A 79 -14.32 10.52 18.58
N PRO A 80 -14.44 9.36 17.86
CA PRO A 80 -14.49 9.34 16.41
C PRO A 80 -15.63 10.23 15.89
N LYS A 81 -15.32 11.04 14.87
CA LYS A 81 -16.24 11.96 14.21
C LYS A 81 -16.05 11.90 12.71
N ASN A 82 -17.14 12.00 11.96
CA ASN A 82 -17.05 12.11 10.51
C ASN A 82 -16.81 13.56 10.09
N THR A 83 -15.56 13.91 9.79
CA THR A 83 -15.16 15.23 9.28
C THR A 83 -14.75 15.19 7.81
N ARG A 84 -14.75 14.00 7.20
CA ARG A 84 -14.28 13.74 5.83
C ARG A 84 -12.78 13.99 5.64
N ILE A 85 -12.02 14.00 6.73
CA ILE A 85 -10.56 14.25 6.66
C ILE A 85 -9.84 13.19 5.83
N HIS A 86 -10.29 11.93 5.90
CA HIS A 86 -9.72 10.83 5.12
C HIS A 86 -9.77 11.11 3.61
N GLU A 87 -10.99 11.34 3.10
CA GLU A 87 -11.23 11.66 1.69
C GLU A 87 -10.42 12.90 1.23
N ASN A 88 -10.34 13.91 2.09
CA ASN A 88 -9.59 15.11 1.79
C ASN A 88 -8.08 14.84 1.67
N ILE A 89 -7.52 13.99 2.54
CA ILE A 89 -6.10 13.61 2.50
C ILE A 89 -5.81 12.74 1.27
N ASP A 90 -6.65 11.79 0.94
CA ASP A 90 -6.47 10.93 -0.23
C ASP A 90 -6.39 11.72 -1.54
N GLY A 91 -7.12 12.84 -1.61
CA GLY A 91 -7.09 13.74 -2.77
C GLY A 91 -5.86 14.65 -2.86
N LEU A 92 -5.00 14.75 -1.83
CA LEU A 92 -3.95 15.77 -1.78
C LEU A 92 -2.91 15.65 -2.88
N ILE A 93 -2.48 14.44 -3.24
CA ILE A 93 -1.46 14.23 -4.30
C ILE A 93 -1.94 14.84 -5.61
N GLN A 94 -3.21 14.62 -5.98
CA GLN A 94 -3.80 15.16 -7.20
C GLN A 94 -4.05 16.66 -7.07
N ASN A 95 -4.59 17.12 -5.96
CA ASN A 95 -4.93 18.51 -5.74
C ASN A 95 -3.71 19.43 -5.67
N LEU A 96 -2.58 18.95 -5.15
CA LEU A 96 -1.30 19.65 -5.13
C LEU A 96 -0.51 19.47 -6.43
N GLU A 97 -1.00 18.67 -7.37
CA GLU A 97 -0.35 18.40 -8.66
C GLU A 97 1.11 17.92 -8.51
N LEU A 98 1.35 17.07 -7.49
CA LEU A 98 2.70 16.59 -7.19
C LEU A 98 3.27 15.79 -8.36
N LYS A 99 4.45 16.19 -8.82
CA LYS A 99 5.14 15.52 -9.93
C LYS A 99 5.77 14.21 -9.44
N PRO A 100 5.63 13.10 -10.21
CA PRO A 100 6.25 11.82 -9.86
C PRO A 100 7.75 11.92 -9.58
N ALA A 101 8.47 12.81 -10.27
CA ALA A 101 9.91 13.03 -10.06
C ALA A 101 10.23 13.53 -8.64
N ILE A 102 9.35 14.33 -8.01
CA ILE A 102 9.53 14.80 -6.63
C ILE A 102 9.33 13.65 -5.65
N ILE A 103 8.32 12.81 -5.91
CA ILE A 103 8.00 11.65 -5.07
C ILE A 103 9.13 10.61 -5.15
N ALA A 104 9.62 10.32 -6.36
CA ALA A 104 10.61 9.27 -6.60
C ALA A 104 12.07 9.70 -6.34
N ALA A 105 12.35 11.00 -6.13
CA ALA A 105 13.71 11.49 -5.96
C ALA A 105 14.42 10.81 -4.78
N ASP A 106 15.62 10.28 -5.03
CA ASP A 106 16.53 9.70 -4.03
C ASP A 106 15.96 8.53 -3.21
N LEU A 107 14.83 7.92 -3.63
CA LEU A 107 14.34 6.69 -3.04
C LEU A 107 15.33 5.55 -3.31
N LYS A 108 15.54 4.69 -2.30
CA LYS A 108 16.45 3.54 -2.38
C LYS A 108 15.75 2.27 -1.90
N PRO A 109 14.71 1.81 -2.62
CA PRO A 109 14.02 0.61 -2.23
C PRO A 109 14.93 -0.61 -2.35
N GLU A 110 14.88 -1.50 -1.38
CA GLU A 110 15.63 -2.76 -1.36
C GLU A 110 14.70 -3.92 -1.03
N ALA A 111 15.01 -5.10 -1.60
CA ALA A 111 14.27 -6.31 -1.27
C ALA A 111 14.54 -6.73 0.17
N VAL A 112 13.49 -7.08 0.91
CA VAL A 112 13.57 -7.51 2.31
C VAL A 112 13.58 -9.04 2.44
N ASP A 113 14.19 -9.53 3.52
CA ASP A 113 14.19 -10.96 3.83
C ASP A 113 12.97 -11.37 4.67
N SER A 114 12.45 -10.46 5.49
CA SER A 114 11.24 -10.67 6.30
C SER A 114 10.10 -9.76 5.82
N LEU A 115 9.23 -10.31 4.96
CA LEU A 115 8.10 -9.55 4.40
C LEU A 115 7.18 -9.01 5.51
N MET A 116 6.72 -9.87 6.43
CA MET A 116 5.86 -9.43 7.53
C MET A 116 6.57 -8.47 8.49
N GLY A 117 7.90 -8.61 8.68
CA GLY A 117 8.71 -7.66 9.44
C GLY A 117 8.65 -6.26 8.85
N ALA A 118 8.87 -6.15 7.53
CA ALA A 118 8.79 -4.88 6.81
C ALA A 118 7.38 -4.27 6.85
N VAL A 119 6.33 -5.09 6.73
CA VAL A 119 4.93 -4.65 6.86
C VAL A 119 4.67 -4.04 8.24
N VAL A 120 5.08 -4.72 9.32
CA VAL A 120 4.90 -4.23 10.70
C VAL A 120 5.71 -2.97 10.97
N GLU A 121 6.92 -2.87 10.45
CA GLU A 121 7.76 -1.69 10.57
C GLU A 121 7.13 -0.48 9.86
N THR A 122 6.70 -0.66 8.61
CA THR A 122 6.01 0.38 7.83
C THR A 122 4.72 0.84 8.53
N MET A 123 3.91 -0.10 9.00
CA MET A 123 2.69 0.21 9.77
C MET A 123 3.02 1.02 11.03
N SER A 124 4.07 0.63 11.76
CA SER A 124 4.51 1.32 12.98
C SER A 124 5.03 2.73 12.68
N GLY A 125 5.74 2.90 11.54
CA GLY A 125 6.18 4.19 11.03
C GLY A 125 5.00 5.10 10.68
N SER A 126 4.06 4.60 9.88
CA SER A 126 2.87 5.34 9.44
C SER A 126 2.01 5.80 10.61
N ARG A 127 1.83 4.97 11.65
CA ARG A 127 1.09 5.34 12.87
C ARG A 127 1.62 6.58 13.58
N LYS A 128 2.91 6.89 13.49
CA LYS A 128 3.50 8.08 14.11
C LYS A 128 2.98 9.39 13.51
N HIS A 129 2.40 9.33 12.31
CA HIS A 129 1.86 10.49 11.58
C HIS A 129 0.34 10.70 11.78
N ILE A 130 -0.34 9.89 12.61
CA ILE A 130 -1.79 10.01 12.84
C ILE A 130 -2.16 11.41 13.35
N GLU A 131 -1.46 11.91 14.37
CA GLU A 131 -1.76 13.24 14.93
C GLU A 131 -1.47 14.36 13.93
N GLN A 132 -0.42 14.22 13.12
CA GLN A 132 -0.13 15.15 12.04
C GLN A 132 -1.25 15.14 10.99
N ALA A 133 -1.71 13.96 10.57
CA ALA A 133 -2.82 13.83 9.63
C ALA A 133 -4.10 14.50 10.16
N LEU A 134 -4.47 14.22 11.41
CA LEU A 134 -5.65 14.83 12.04
C LEU A 134 -5.51 16.35 12.17
N ALA A 135 -4.31 16.87 12.44
CA ALA A 135 -4.06 18.30 12.53
C ALA A 135 -4.24 19.05 11.20
N LEU A 136 -4.21 18.36 10.06
CA LEU A 136 -4.47 18.96 8.75
C LEU A 136 -5.94 19.35 8.56
N GLU A 137 -6.87 18.84 9.37
CA GLU A 137 -8.30 19.14 9.22
C GLU A 137 -8.58 20.65 9.21
N LYS A 138 -7.83 21.42 9.97
CA LYS A 138 -7.99 22.90 10.03
C LYS A 138 -7.75 23.58 8.67
N PHE A 139 -6.87 23.02 7.84
CA PHE A 139 -6.53 23.55 6.52
C PHE A 139 -7.47 23.00 5.42
N LEU A 140 -7.94 21.74 5.57
CA LEU A 140 -8.70 21.02 4.53
C LEU A 140 -10.21 21.27 4.58
N LYS A 141 -10.62 22.41 5.17
CA LYS A 141 -12.01 22.83 5.20
C LYS A 141 -12.44 23.44 3.85
N LYS A 142 -13.71 23.26 3.52
CA LYS A 142 -14.26 23.82 2.29
C LYS A 142 -14.04 25.35 2.22
N GLY A 143 -13.47 25.79 1.12
CA GLY A 143 -13.20 27.23 0.86
C GLY A 143 -11.87 27.75 1.42
N VAL A 144 -11.07 26.93 2.04
CA VAL A 144 -9.70 27.27 2.45
C VAL A 144 -8.75 26.91 1.30
N ASP A 145 -7.91 27.86 0.90
CA ASP A 145 -6.79 27.58 -0.01
C ASP A 145 -5.62 27.01 0.79
N TYR A 146 -5.43 25.73 0.67
CA TYR A 146 -4.37 24.99 1.39
C TYR A 146 -3.17 24.65 0.51
N LYS A 147 -3.21 25.02 -0.78
CA LYS A 147 -2.14 24.62 -1.72
C LYS A 147 -0.78 25.23 -1.36
N SER A 148 -0.78 26.40 -0.73
CA SER A 148 0.41 27.10 -0.26
C SER A 148 0.81 26.76 1.18
N GLU A 149 0.03 25.95 1.90
CA GLU A 149 0.31 25.56 3.28
C GLU A 149 1.44 24.55 3.35
N GLU A 150 2.58 24.95 3.92
CA GLU A 150 3.79 24.13 4.01
C GLU A 150 3.51 22.78 4.71
N ALA A 151 2.76 22.82 5.83
CA ALA A 151 2.41 21.60 6.56
C ALA A 151 1.61 20.58 5.73
N VAL A 152 0.76 21.05 4.80
CA VAL A 152 -0.01 20.18 3.90
C VAL A 152 0.90 19.60 2.82
N GLN A 153 1.77 20.43 2.23
CA GLN A 153 2.72 20.00 1.20
C GLN A 153 3.72 19.00 1.76
N GLU A 154 4.37 19.31 2.87
CA GLU A 154 5.36 18.41 3.51
C GLU A 154 4.75 17.06 3.89
N PHE A 155 3.59 17.06 4.56
CA PHE A 155 2.89 15.82 4.89
C PHE A 155 2.60 14.99 3.65
N THR A 156 2.04 15.62 2.60
CA THR A 156 1.66 14.91 1.38
C THR A 156 2.88 14.32 0.67
N ILE A 157 3.96 15.08 0.53
CA ILE A 157 5.20 14.60 -0.07
C ILE A 157 5.78 13.44 0.76
N GLN A 158 5.83 13.58 2.07
CA GLN A 158 6.37 12.55 2.97
C GLN A 158 5.59 11.24 2.85
N GLN A 159 4.26 11.28 2.91
CA GLN A 159 3.44 10.07 2.81
C GLN A 159 3.50 9.45 1.41
N ALA A 160 3.47 10.27 0.35
CA ALA A 160 3.60 9.79 -1.01
C ALA A 160 4.96 9.09 -1.26
N ARG A 161 6.05 9.64 -0.73
CA ARG A 161 7.38 9.04 -0.82
C ARG A 161 7.46 7.72 -0.06
N ALA A 162 6.95 7.67 1.18
CA ALA A 162 6.90 6.45 1.97
C ALA A 162 6.11 5.34 1.25
N ALA A 163 4.96 5.68 0.68
CA ALA A 163 4.13 4.76 -0.09
C ALA A 163 4.83 4.25 -1.36
N ALA A 164 5.50 5.14 -2.10
CA ALA A 164 6.24 4.78 -3.31
C ALA A 164 7.43 3.86 -2.99
N GLU A 165 8.21 4.19 -1.95
CA GLU A 165 9.37 3.40 -1.52
C GLU A 165 8.95 2.02 -1.02
N PHE A 166 7.92 1.94 -0.18
CA PHE A 166 7.42 0.67 0.31
C PHE A 166 6.86 -0.20 -0.81
N THR A 167 6.08 0.38 -1.73
CA THR A 167 5.58 -0.35 -2.92
C THR A 167 6.73 -0.94 -3.74
N ALA A 168 7.76 -0.13 -4.02
CA ALA A 168 8.94 -0.59 -4.77
C ALA A 168 9.71 -1.68 -4.01
N THR A 169 9.85 -1.56 -2.70
CA THR A 169 10.44 -2.59 -1.82
C THR A 169 9.69 -3.92 -1.94
N LEU A 170 8.35 -3.89 -1.94
CA LEU A 170 7.54 -5.10 -2.10
C LEU A 170 7.71 -5.72 -3.50
N TYR A 171 7.77 -4.90 -4.55
CA TYR A 171 8.04 -5.39 -5.91
C TYR A 171 9.39 -6.07 -6.03
N LEU A 172 10.45 -5.46 -5.49
CA LEU A 172 11.78 -6.04 -5.47
C LEU A 172 11.82 -7.35 -4.65
N THR A 173 11.10 -7.37 -3.53
CA THR A 173 10.98 -8.56 -2.68
C THR A 173 10.29 -9.70 -3.42
N ALA A 174 9.15 -9.42 -4.06
CA ALA A 174 8.44 -10.40 -4.89
C ALA A 174 9.31 -10.91 -6.05
N TRP A 175 10.05 -9.99 -6.71
CA TRP A 175 10.99 -10.37 -7.77
C TRP A 175 12.11 -11.27 -7.27
N LYS A 176 12.72 -10.96 -6.13
CA LYS A 176 13.75 -11.77 -5.49
C LYS A 176 13.22 -13.16 -5.13
N GLN A 177 12.06 -13.23 -4.46
CA GLN A 177 11.43 -14.47 -4.05
C GLN A 177 11.00 -15.34 -5.23
N SER A 178 10.54 -14.75 -6.32
CA SER A 178 10.08 -15.48 -7.51
C SER A 178 11.14 -16.41 -8.12
N ALA A 179 12.42 -16.13 -7.89
CA ALA A 179 13.52 -16.94 -8.41
C ALA A 179 13.63 -18.31 -7.72
N SER A 180 13.16 -18.45 -6.49
CA SER A 180 13.21 -19.70 -5.71
C SER A 180 11.91 -20.50 -5.75
N ILE A 181 10.84 -19.95 -6.29
CA ILE A 181 9.54 -20.61 -6.37
C ILE A 181 9.57 -21.72 -7.40
N LYS A 182 9.30 -22.95 -6.96
CA LYS A 182 9.15 -24.12 -7.81
C LYS A 182 7.68 -24.24 -8.24
N LEU A 183 7.40 -23.95 -9.52
CA LEU A 183 6.07 -24.12 -10.07
C LEU A 183 5.69 -25.61 -10.12
N PRO A 184 4.42 -25.97 -9.80
CA PRO A 184 3.95 -27.35 -9.92
C PRO A 184 4.15 -27.89 -11.34
N GLY A 185 4.55 -29.16 -11.45
CA GLY A 185 4.86 -29.78 -12.75
C GLY A 185 3.67 -29.91 -13.70
N TRP A 186 2.43 -29.82 -13.18
CA TRP A 186 1.20 -29.82 -14.00
C TRP A 186 0.90 -28.47 -14.66
N ILE A 187 1.56 -27.39 -14.24
CA ILE A 187 1.43 -26.08 -14.89
C ILE A 187 2.30 -26.07 -16.15
N ASP A 188 1.68 -26.09 -17.33
CA ASP A 188 2.34 -25.91 -18.62
C ASP A 188 1.61 -24.84 -19.44
N ARG A 189 2.15 -23.62 -19.44
CA ARG A 189 1.60 -22.49 -20.20
C ARG A 189 2.10 -22.45 -21.65
N GLY A 190 3.15 -23.20 -21.96
CA GLY A 190 3.75 -23.23 -23.30
C GLY A 190 2.89 -23.93 -24.35
N LYS A 191 1.89 -24.74 -23.93
CA LYS A 191 1.00 -25.50 -24.82
C LYS A 191 -0.39 -24.86 -24.96
N MET A 192 -0.65 -23.73 -24.30
CA MET A 192 -1.97 -23.10 -24.39
C MET A 192 -2.04 -22.10 -25.54
N ASP A 193 -3.15 -22.15 -26.28
CA ASP A 193 -3.49 -21.13 -27.26
C ASP A 193 -3.86 -19.80 -26.57
N HIS A 194 -4.13 -18.73 -27.36
CA HIS A 194 -4.56 -17.44 -26.87
C HIS A 194 -5.84 -17.45 -26.00
N PHE A 195 -6.56 -18.57 -25.98
CA PHE A 195 -7.78 -18.76 -25.20
C PHE A 195 -7.58 -19.69 -23.99
N GLY A 196 -6.33 -20.07 -23.69
CA GLY A 196 -6.02 -20.99 -22.60
C GLY A 196 -6.42 -22.44 -22.86
N ARG A 197 -6.58 -22.81 -24.13
CA ARG A 197 -6.89 -24.18 -24.55
C ARG A 197 -5.60 -24.95 -24.88
N PRO A 198 -5.52 -26.26 -24.51
CA PRO A 198 -4.35 -27.08 -24.78
C PRO A 198 -4.14 -27.32 -26.29
#